data_9a313db7f6d586680b84d97f4a64d205
#
_entry.id   9a313db7f6d586680b84d97f4a64d205
#
_cell.length_a   1.000
_cell.length_b   1.000
_cell.length_c   1.000
_cell.angle_alpha   90.00
_cell.angle_beta   90.00
_cell.angle_gamma   90.00
#
_symmetry.space_group_name_H-M   'P 1'
#
loop_
_entity.id
_entity.type
_entity.pdbx_description
1 polymer ?
#
loop_
_entity_poly.entity_id
_entity_poly.type
_entity_poly.pdbx_seq_one_letter_code
_entity_poly.pdbx_strand_id
1 'polypeptide(L)'
;MGKSCRLFLALVLLLLAGPALAAPCGGDFNAFLAAIARDAQGQGVSRAVIDQAFAGLTPDPAVLAFDRRQRGMFHAKSFEEYAATRVIPARISRARKLMQVHAALLGRIERQFGVPAPVIVAVWTLESDNGTGDMGKLPVIRTVATLAHDCRRTELFQRELIAALQIVQRGDLPLHDLIGAYAGEIGQTQFLPSSYIKYGVDYDGNGHVDLRHSVPDVLASTANLLKTNGWQAGAPFTAGTPNFEVAMREWNHSEVYRKTIVLMAQRLGGG
;
A
#
# COMPACT_ATOMS: atom_id res chain seq x y z
N MET A 1 -61.57 31.20 19.93
CA MET A 1 -60.19 31.47 19.51
C MET A 1 -59.47 30.12 19.35
N GLY A 2 -59.48 29.57 18.15
CA GLY A 2 -58.91 28.25 17.83
C GLY A 2 -57.47 28.40 17.31
N LYS A 3 -56.51 27.74 17.96
CA LYS A 3 -55.16 27.64 17.47
C LYS A 3 -54.98 26.35 16.68
N SER A 4 -54.88 26.44 15.35
CA SER A 4 -54.60 25.31 14.47
C SER A 4 -53.11 24.95 14.57
N CYS A 5 -52.83 23.80 15.08
CA CYS A 5 -51.47 23.19 15.12
C CYS A 5 -51.24 22.50 13.77
N ARG A 6 -50.38 23.08 12.91
CA ARG A 6 -49.93 22.45 11.65
C ARG A 6 -48.77 21.54 11.97
N LEU A 7 -48.98 20.21 11.95
CA LEU A 7 -47.93 19.18 11.98
C LEU A 7 -47.23 19.20 10.60
N PHE A 8 -45.95 19.58 10.59
CA PHE A 8 -45.06 19.35 9.44
C PHE A 8 -44.52 17.94 9.52
N LEU A 9 -45.00 17.05 8.67
CA LEU A 9 -44.48 15.70 8.49
C LEU A 9 -43.22 15.81 7.61
N ALA A 10 -42.02 15.74 8.24
CA ALA A 10 -40.79 15.67 7.51
C ALA A 10 -40.59 14.21 7.04
N LEU A 11 -40.76 13.98 5.74
CA LEU A 11 -40.51 12.69 5.10
C LEU A 11 -39.00 12.50 4.95
N VAL A 12 -38.39 11.73 5.86
CA VAL A 12 -36.98 11.30 5.75
C VAL A 12 -36.92 10.17 4.72
N LEU A 13 -36.50 10.47 3.49
CA LEU A 13 -36.12 9.46 2.50
C LEU A 13 -34.79 8.82 2.95
N LEU A 14 -34.87 7.68 3.61
CA LEU A 14 -33.73 6.76 3.77
C LEU A 14 -33.40 6.19 2.37
N LEU A 15 -32.39 6.73 1.74
CA LEU A 15 -31.73 6.08 0.61
C LEU A 15 -31.08 4.79 1.12
N LEU A 16 -31.74 3.67 0.92
CA LEU A 16 -31.16 2.32 1.10
C LEU A 16 -30.07 2.17 0.02
N ALA A 17 -28.84 2.54 0.34
CA ALA A 17 -27.69 2.09 -0.43
C ALA A 17 -27.60 0.58 -0.24
N GLY A 18 -28.11 -0.18 -1.21
CA GLY A 18 -27.88 -1.63 -1.26
C GLY A 18 -26.38 -1.94 -1.28
N PRO A 19 -25.94 -3.11 -0.79
CA PRO A 19 -24.55 -3.50 -0.89
C PRO A 19 -24.14 -3.46 -2.37
N ALA A 20 -23.10 -2.67 -2.68
CA ALA A 20 -22.51 -2.66 -4.02
C ALA A 20 -21.99 -4.08 -4.28
N LEU A 21 -22.64 -4.80 -5.18
CA LEU A 21 -22.18 -6.10 -5.63
C LEU A 21 -20.87 -5.88 -6.39
N ALA A 22 -19.82 -6.57 -5.96
CA ALA A 22 -18.54 -6.53 -6.65
C ALA A 22 -18.74 -6.79 -8.16
N ALA A 23 -18.00 -6.08 -9.01
CA ALA A 23 -18.09 -6.27 -10.44
C ALA A 23 -17.79 -7.73 -10.79
N PRO A 24 -18.58 -8.41 -11.66
CA PRO A 24 -18.32 -9.79 -12.03
C PRO A 24 -16.95 -9.90 -12.71
N CYS A 25 -16.16 -10.88 -12.30
CA CYS A 25 -14.87 -11.17 -12.93
C CYS A 25 -15.04 -11.94 -14.23
N GLY A 26 -14.03 -11.91 -15.10
CA GLY A 26 -14.05 -12.61 -16.40
C GLY A 26 -14.98 -11.97 -17.44
N GLY A 27 -15.19 -12.66 -18.54
CA GLY A 27 -16.02 -12.16 -19.62
C GLY A 27 -15.43 -10.97 -20.38
N ASP A 28 -16.29 -10.06 -20.85
CA ASP A 28 -15.87 -8.87 -21.58
C ASP A 28 -15.18 -7.86 -20.63
N PHE A 29 -13.94 -7.49 -20.96
CA PHE A 29 -13.14 -6.60 -20.14
C PHE A 29 -13.69 -5.18 -20.08
N ASN A 30 -14.31 -4.68 -21.17
CA ASN A 30 -14.90 -3.35 -21.18
C ASN A 30 -16.18 -3.29 -20.31
N ALA A 31 -16.99 -4.37 -20.33
CA ALA A 31 -18.14 -4.49 -19.44
C ALA A 31 -17.70 -4.53 -17.96
N PHE A 32 -16.61 -5.23 -17.65
CA PHE A 32 -15.99 -5.24 -16.33
C PHE A 32 -15.52 -3.83 -15.92
N LEU A 33 -14.77 -3.12 -16.79
CA LEU A 33 -14.33 -1.76 -16.51
C LEU A 33 -15.51 -0.79 -16.32
N ALA A 34 -16.59 -0.95 -17.07
CA ALA A 34 -17.81 -0.16 -16.90
C ALA A 34 -18.49 -0.39 -15.53
N ALA A 35 -18.42 -1.61 -15.00
CA ALA A 35 -18.90 -1.90 -13.65
C ALA A 35 -18.00 -1.25 -12.59
N ILE A 36 -16.69 -1.43 -12.70
CA ILE A 36 -15.72 -0.75 -11.80
C ILE A 36 -15.87 0.77 -11.85
N ALA A 37 -16.12 1.35 -13.03
CA ALA A 37 -16.34 2.80 -13.17
C ALA A 37 -17.51 3.30 -12.30
N ARG A 38 -18.62 2.55 -12.26
CA ARG A 38 -19.77 2.90 -11.41
C ARG A 38 -19.42 2.82 -9.93
N ASP A 39 -18.72 1.77 -9.53
CA ASP A 39 -18.31 1.57 -8.13
C ASP A 39 -17.33 2.67 -7.69
N ALA A 40 -16.35 3.02 -8.53
CA ALA A 40 -15.40 4.10 -8.28
C ALA A 40 -16.08 5.46 -8.18
N GLN A 41 -17.07 5.76 -9.05
CA GLN A 41 -17.87 6.98 -8.94
C GLN A 41 -18.65 7.04 -7.64
N GLY A 42 -19.24 5.92 -7.21
CA GLY A 42 -19.91 5.82 -5.91
C GLY A 42 -18.98 6.05 -4.72
N GLN A 43 -17.66 5.89 -4.92
CA GLN A 43 -16.61 6.14 -3.93
C GLN A 43 -15.86 7.47 -4.15
N GLY A 44 -16.42 8.41 -4.93
CA GLY A 44 -15.93 9.78 -5.07
C GLY A 44 -14.87 9.99 -6.16
N VAL A 45 -14.63 9.00 -7.03
CA VAL A 45 -13.74 9.21 -8.18
C VAL A 45 -14.51 9.89 -9.31
N SER A 46 -13.97 10.98 -9.83
CA SER A 46 -14.62 11.74 -10.91
C SER A 46 -14.62 10.97 -12.23
N ARG A 47 -15.61 11.24 -13.06
CA ARG A 47 -15.72 10.66 -14.39
C ARG A 47 -14.48 10.95 -15.24
N ALA A 48 -13.91 12.15 -15.13
CA ALA A 48 -12.73 12.56 -15.88
C ALA A 48 -11.51 11.68 -15.56
N VAL A 49 -11.26 11.39 -14.27
CA VAL A 49 -10.17 10.48 -13.86
C VAL A 49 -10.40 9.08 -14.39
N ILE A 50 -11.62 8.56 -14.29
CA ILE A 50 -11.97 7.21 -14.77
C ILE A 50 -11.77 7.11 -16.28
N ASP A 51 -12.29 8.04 -17.06
CA ASP A 51 -12.19 8.04 -18.52
C ASP A 51 -10.73 8.13 -18.97
N GLN A 52 -9.93 8.97 -18.30
CA GLN A 52 -8.49 9.05 -18.56
C GLN A 52 -7.76 7.74 -18.23
N ALA A 53 -8.06 7.13 -17.08
CA ALA A 53 -7.39 5.94 -16.59
C ALA A 53 -7.75 4.67 -17.39
N PHE A 54 -8.97 4.60 -17.93
CA PHE A 54 -9.47 3.44 -18.66
C PHE A 54 -9.36 3.61 -20.19
N ALA A 55 -8.92 4.77 -20.69
CA ALA A 55 -8.75 4.99 -22.13
C ALA A 55 -7.83 3.96 -22.76
N GLY A 56 -8.35 3.14 -23.66
CA GLY A 56 -7.58 2.11 -24.37
C GLY A 56 -7.02 1.00 -23.48
N LEU A 57 -7.51 0.86 -22.24
CA LEU A 57 -6.99 -0.14 -21.30
C LEU A 57 -7.32 -1.57 -21.78
N THR A 58 -6.32 -2.42 -21.79
CA THR A 58 -6.42 -3.84 -22.13
C THR A 58 -5.73 -4.69 -21.06
N PRO A 59 -6.16 -5.94 -20.83
CA PRO A 59 -5.48 -6.85 -19.93
C PRO A 59 -4.01 -7.01 -20.28
N ASP A 60 -3.17 -7.29 -19.28
CA ASP A 60 -1.75 -7.56 -19.48
C ASP A 60 -1.47 -9.06 -19.35
N PRO A 61 -1.20 -9.78 -20.47
CA PRO A 61 -0.91 -11.21 -20.41
C PRO A 61 0.35 -11.56 -19.63
N ALA A 62 1.33 -10.64 -19.56
CA ALA A 62 2.57 -10.89 -18.83
C ALA A 62 2.32 -10.86 -17.32
N VAL A 63 1.45 -9.96 -16.84
CA VAL A 63 1.00 -9.91 -15.45
C VAL A 63 0.29 -11.21 -15.08
N LEU A 64 -0.64 -11.70 -15.90
CA LEU A 64 -1.33 -12.97 -15.66
C LEU A 64 -0.38 -14.15 -15.65
N ALA A 65 0.54 -14.23 -16.60
CA ALA A 65 1.52 -15.29 -16.67
C ALA A 65 2.44 -15.31 -15.44
N PHE A 66 2.85 -14.14 -14.95
CA PHE A 66 3.64 -14.02 -13.74
C PHE A 66 2.83 -14.45 -12.50
N ASP A 67 1.60 -13.97 -12.35
CA ASP A 67 0.72 -14.30 -11.23
C ASP A 67 0.44 -15.81 -11.12
N ARG A 68 0.24 -16.48 -12.26
CA ARG A 68 0.03 -17.93 -12.32
C ARG A 68 1.28 -18.72 -11.96
N ARG A 69 2.47 -18.26 -12.36
CA ARG A 69 3.75 -18.91 -12.00
C ARG A 69 4.03 -18.85 -10.50
N GLN A 70 3.60 -17.81 -9.81
CA GLN A 70 3.82 -17.69 -8.35
C GLN A 70 3.18 -18.82 -7.56
N ARG A 71 2.12 -19.48 -8.07
CA ARG A 71 1.52 -20.64 -7.41
C ARG A 71 2.50 -21.80 -7.15
N GLY A 72 3.52 -21.94 -8.01
CA GLY A 72 4.53 -23.02 -7.90
C GLY A 72 5.83 -22.60 -7.20
N MET A 73 6.03 -21.30 -6.93
CA MET A 73 7.31 -20.78 -6.45
C MET A 73 7.46 -20.69 -4.92
N PHE A 74 6.42 -21.06 -4.17
CA PHE A 74 6.47 -21.10 -2.70
C PHE A 74 7.21 -22.35 -2.20
N HIS A 75 8.41 -22.61 -2.69
CA HIS A 75 9.39 -23.32 -1.88
C HIS A 75 9.95 -22.32 -0.89
N ALA A 76 9.41 -22.36 0.32
CA ALA A 76 9.84 -21.47 1.39
C ALA A 76 11.35 -21.69 1.63
N LYS A 77 12.17 -20.72 1.19
CA LYS A 77 13.55 -20.65 1.64
C LYS A 77 13.56 -20.62 3.15
N SER A 78 14.53 -21.28 3.78
CA SER A 78 14.72 -21.12 5.22
C SER A 78 14.97 -19.64 5.55
N PHE A 79 14.77 -19.27 6.81
CA PHE A 79 15.08 -17.91 7.27
C PHE A 79 16.56 -17.58 7.00
N GLU A 80 17.45 -18.52 7.27
CA GLU A 80 18.90 -18.37 7.12
C GLU A 80 19.27 -18.12 5.65
N GLU A 81 18.73 -18.92 4.73
CA GLU A 81 18.98 -18.76 3.29
C GLU A 81 18.43 -17.42 2.75
N TYR A 82 17.25 -17.03 3.21
CA TYR A 82 16.64 -15.76 2.78
C TYR A 82 17.43 -14.57 3.35
N ALA A 83 17.71 -14.57 4.65
CA ALA A 83 18.43 -13.51 5.33
C ALA A 83 19.86 -13.33 4.81
N ALA A 84 20.57 -14.42 4.51
CA ALA A 84 21.93 -14.38 3.97
C ALA A 84 22.03 -13.59 2.65
N THR A 85 20.96 -13.59 1.84
CA THR A 85 20.93 -12.84 0.57
C THR A 85 20.42 -11.39 0.70
N ARG A 86 19.82 -11.05 1.84
CA ARG A 86 19.16 -9.74 2.05
C ARG A 86 19.89 -8.84 3.05
N VAL A 87 20.41 -9.46 4.15
CA VAL A 87 21.08 -8.74 5.24
C VAL A 87 22.58 -8.81 5.03
N ILE A 88 23.07 -8.20 3.95
CA ILE A 88 24.47 -8.20 3.55
C ILE A 88 25.21 -6.92 4.00
N PRO A 89 26.54 -6.97 4.21
CA PRO A 89 27.32 -5.83 4.71
C PRO A 89 27.13 -4.54 3.92
N ALA A 90 27.06 -4.62 2.60
CA ALA A 90 26.88 -3.45 1.74
C ALA A 90 25.56 -2.72 1.98
N ARG A 91 24.45 -3.47 2.15
CA ARG A 91 23.12 -2.91 2.49
C ARG A 91 23.10 -2.30 3.87
N ILE A 92 23.67 -3.00 4.87
CA ILE A 92 23.77 -2.48 6.25
C ILE A 92 24.56 -1.17 6.27
N SER A 93 25.71 -1.10 5.59
CA SER A 93 26.53 0.11 5.53
C SER A 93 25.79 1.27 4.90
N ARG A 94 25.11 1.05 3.77
CA ARG A 94 24.28 2.06 3.10
C ARG A 94 23.14 2.55 4.01
N ALA A 95 22.41 1.63 4.60
CA ALA A 95 21.29 1.93 5.48
C ALA A 95 21.73 2.74 6.72
N ARG A 96 22.85 2.39 7.34
CA ARG A 96 23.43 3.19 8.45
C ARG A 96 23.79 4.60 8.04
N LYS A 97 24.40 4.78 6.86
CA LYS A 97 24.69 6.10 6.31
C LYS A 97 23.42 6.93 6.11
N LEU A 98 22.36 6.32 5.55
CA LEU A 98 21.08 6.98 5.35
C LEU A 98 20.37 7.31 6.67
N MET A 99 20.47 6.45 7.68
CA MET A 99 19.99 6.78 9.03
C MET A 99 20.67 8.03 9.60
N GLN A 100 21.97 8.19 9.36
CA GLN A 100 22.70 9.40 9.77
C GLN A 100 22.25 10.63 8.98
N VAL A 101 22.14 10.52 7.66
CA VAL A 101 21.67 11.60 6.78
C VAL A 101 20.28 12.08 7.17
N HIS A 102 19.38 11.14 7.49
CA HIS A 102 17.99 11.42 7.85
C HIS A 102 17.73 11.44 9.36
N ALA A 103 18.76 11.54 10.23
CA ALA A 103 18.62 11.39 11.67
C ALA A 103 17.58 12.34 12.29
N ALA A 104 17.57 13.61 11.89
CA ALA A 104 16.60 14.59 12.37
C ALA A 104 15.16 14.26 11.95
N LEU A 105 14.97 13.79 10.70
CA LEU A 105 13.68 13.35 10.19
C LEU A 105 13.19 12.10 10.92
N LEU A 106 14.02 11.07 11.00
CA LEU A 106 13.71 9.81 11.68
C LEU A 106 13.38 10.02 13.16
N GLY A 107 14.12 10.92 13.84
CA GLY A 107 13.83 11.26 15.23
C GLY A 107 12.47 11.97 15.40
N ARG A 108 12.02 12.78 14.44
CA ARG A 108 10.65 13.34 14.47
C ARG A 108 9.59 12.26 14.25
N ILE A 109 9.80 11.38 13.27
CA ILE A 109 8.89 10.26 12.95
C ILE A 109 8.78 9.31 14.15
N GLU A 110 9.89 8.94 14.76
CA GLU A 110 9.90 8.06 15.94
C GLU A 110 9.11 8.67 17.12
N ARG A 111 9.29 9.97 17.41
CA ARG A 111 8.50 10.65 18.44
C ARG A 111 7.00 10.67 18.14
N GLN A 112 6.62 10.83 16.87
CA GLN A 112 5.22 10.96 16.47
C GLN A 112 4.51 9.59 16.38
N PHE A 113 5.18 8.58 15.86
CA PHE A 113 4.59 7.28 15.57
C PHE A 113 5.01 6.19 16.55
N GLY A 114 6.07 6.40 17.33
CA GLY A 114 6.58 5.43 18.30
C GLY A 114 7.33 4.25 17.67
N VAL A 115 7.64 4.30 16.38
CA VAL A 115 8.38 3.26 15.66
C VAL A 115 9.83 3.63 15.56
N PRO A 116 10.78 2.80 16.07
CA PRO A 116 12.20 3.12 16.07
C PRO A 116 12.78 3.26 14.66
N ALA A 117 13.69 4.22 14.48
CA ALA A 117 14.37 4.46 13.21
C ALA A 117 14.98 3.20 12.57
N PRO A 118 15.67 2.29 13.31
CA PRO A 118 16.19 1.06 12.72
C PRO A 118 15.13 0.17 12.09
N VAL A 119 13.91 0.13 12.62
CA VAL A 119 12.80 -0.68 12.09
C VAL A 119 12.30 -0.08 10.76
N ILE A 120 12.06 1.22 10.73
CA ILE A 120 11.59 1.94 9.53
C ILE A 120 12.62 1.77 8.40
N VAL A 121 13.89 1.98 8.69
CA VAL A 121 14.96 1.87 7.69
C VAL A 121 15.20 0.43 7.27
N ALA A 122 15.01 -0.56 8.16
CA ALA A 122 15.08 -1.98 7.79
C ALA A 122 14.03 -2.34 6.73
N VAL A 123 12.80 -1.89 6.92
CA VAL A 123 11.72 -2.05 5.92
C VAL A 123 12.12 -1.38 4.60
N TRP A 124 12.48 -0.11 4.62
CA TRP A 124 12.89 0.64 3.43
C TRP A 124 14.07 -0.03 2.68
N THR A 125 15.04 -0.57 3.42
CA THR A 125 16.18 -1.28 2.84
C THR A 125 15.75 -2.58 2.16
N LEU A 126 14.88 -3.35 2.78
CA LEU A 126 14.49 -4.68 2.28
C LEU A 126 13.51 -4.58 1.10
N GLU A 127 12.67 -3.54 1.06
CA GLU A 127 11.70 -3.35 -0.02
C GLU A 127 12.36 -2.84 -1.32
N SER A 128 13.17 -1.81 -1.24
CA SER A 128 13.67 -1.13 -2.43
C SER A 128 15.15 -0.74 -2.38
N ASP A 129 15.93 -1.32 -1.48
CA ASP A 129 17.34 -0.90 -1.30
C ASP A 129 17.46 0.61 -1.02
N ASN A 130 16.54 1.13 -0.20
CA ASN A 130 16.38 2.55 0.13
C ASN A 130 16.05 3.43 -1.10
N GLY A 131 15.15 2.98 -1.93
CA GLY A 131 14.68 3.68 -3.12
C GLY A 131 15.63 3.63 -4.32
N THR A 132 16.74 2.89 -4.22
CA THR A 132 17.70 2.72 -5.34
C THR A 132 17.52 1.42 -6.12
N GLY A 133 16.75 0.49 -5.60
CA GLY A 133 16.42 -0.79 -6.22
C GLY A 133 15.24 -0.72 -7.17
N ASP A 134 14.84 -1.88 -7.66
CA ASP A 134 13.67 -2.00 -8.54
C ASP A 134 12.37 -1.82 -7.73
N MET A 135 11.61 -0.80 -8.06
CA MET A 135 10.30 -0.49 -7.48
C MET A 135 9.14 -0.84 -8.43
N GLY A 136 9.44 -1.59 -9.49
CA GLY A 136 8.49 -1.90 -10.54
C GLY A 136 8.44 -0.86 -11.66
N LYS A 137 7.94 -1.31 -12.83
CA LYS A 137 7.87 -0.50 -14.06
C LYS A 137 6.50 -0.65 -14.75
N LEU A 138 5.53 -1.25 -14.07
CA LEU A 138 4.23 -1.54 -14.64
C LEU A 138 3.22 -0.43 -14.32
N PRO A 139 2.37 -0.01 -15.28
CA PRO A 139 1.26 0.89 -14.99
C PRO A 139 0.30 0.23 -13.99
N VAL A 140 0.20 0.80 -12.78
CA VAL A 140 -0.56 0.20 -11.68
C VAL A 140 -2.01 -0.06 -12.06
N ILE A 141 -2.69 0.91 -12.68
CA ILE A 141 -4.10 0.76 -13.11
C ILE A 141 -4.27 -0.47 -14.00
N ARG A 142 -3.41 -0.63 -15.02
CA ARG A 142 -3.48 -1.77 -15.93
C ARG A 142 -3.24 -3.09 -15.21
N THR A 143 -2.25 -3.10 -14.33
CA THR A 143 -1.84 -4.27 -13.56
C THR A 143 -2.97 -4.76 -12.65
N VAL A 144 -3.50 -3.87 -11.80
CA VAL A 144 -4.56 -4.26 -10.86
C VAL A 144 -5.90 -4.53 -11.55
N ALA A 145 -6.23 -3.83 -12.66
CA ALA A 145 -7.41 -4.14 -13.47
C ALA A 145 -7.33 -5.54 -14.10
N THR A 146 -6.16 -5.91 -14.60
CA THR A 146 -5.89 -7.25 -15.12
C THR A 146 -6.09 -8.33 -14.06
N LEU A 147 -5.52 -8.15 -12.88
CA LEU A 147 -5.64 -9.09 -11.77
C LEU A 147 -7.05 -9.14 -11.17
N ALA A 148 -7.77 -8.02 -11.16
CA ALA A 148 -9.16 -7.95 -10.72
C ALA A 148 -10.10 -8.73 -11.66
N HIS A 149 -9.81 -8.72 -12.97
CA HIS A 149 -10.60 -9.40 -13.97
C HIS A 149 -10.36 -10.93 -14.03
N ASP A 150 -9.18 -11.43 -13.59
CA ASP A 150 -8.75 -12.85 -13.72
C ASP A 150 -9.51 -13.86 -12.82
N CYS A 151 -10.50 -13.46 -12.05
CA CYS A 151 -11.31 -14.30 -11.14
C CYS A 151 -10.55 -15.03 -10.01
N ARG A 152 -9.26 -14.82 -9.86
CA ARG A 152 -8.48 -15.51 -8.82
C ARG A 152 -8.48 -14.79 -7.47
N ARG A 153 -8.35 -13.48 -7.50
CA ARG A 153 -8.30 -12.60 -6.33
C ARG A 153 -9.10 -11.32 -6.60
N THR A 154 -10.24 -11.48 -7.23
CA THR A 154 -11.06 -10.39 -7.77
C THR A 154 -11.38 -9.31 -6.75
N GLU A 155 -11.95 -9.67 -5.61
CA GLU A 155 -12.34 -8.70 -4.58
C GLU A 155 -11.15 -7.89 -4.05
N LEU A 156 -10.00 -8.54 -3.88
CA LEU A 156 -8.77 -7.86 -3.48
C LEU A 156 -8.41 -6.80 -4.53
N PHE A 157 -8.25 -7.21 -5.77
CA PHE A 157 -7.75 -6.31 -6.81
C PHE A 157 -8.78 -5.28 -7.30
N GLN A 158 -10.08 -5.52 -7.13
CA GLN A 158 -11.08 -4.47 -7.34
C GLN A 158 -10.92 -3.34 -6.34
N ARG A 159 -10.68 -3.64 -5.06
CA ARG A 159 -10.37 -2.63 -4.06
C ARG A 159 -9.09 -1.87 -4.39
N GLU A 160 -8.05 -2.58 -4.82
CA GLU A 160 -6.78 -1.95 -5.21
C GLU A 160 -6.95 -1.07 -6.46
N LEU A 161 -7.78 -1.46 -7.43
CA LEU A 161 -8.07 -0.66 -8.62
C LEU A 161 -8.78 0.64 -8.26
N ILE A 162 -9.80 0.58 -7.41
CA ILE A 162 -10.52 1.77 -6.95
C ILE A 162 -9.58 2.68 -6.15
N ALA A 163 -8.79 2.12 -5.24
CA ALA A 163 -7.80 2.88 -4.48
C ALA A 163 -6.74 3.54 -5.39
N ALA A 164 -6.29 2.86 -6.44
CA ALA A 164 -5.38 3.43 -7.42
C ALA A 164 -5.99 4.63 -8.17
N LEU A 165 -7.28 4.55 -8.53
CA LEU A 165 -8.01 5.69 -9.09
C LEU A 165 -8.15 6.84 -8.08
N GLN A 166 -8.34 6.53 -6.80
CA GLN A 166 -8.41 7.54 -5.73
C GLN A 166 -7.07 8.27 -5.52
N ILE A 167 -5.93 7.60 -5.69
CA ILE A 167 -4.60 8.25 -5.66
C ILE A 167 -4.51 9.33 -6.74
N VAL A 168 -4.95 9.01 -7.96
CA VAL A 168 -4.99 9.98 -9.08
C VAL A 168 -6.00 11.10 -8.80
N GLN A 169 -7.19 10.74 -8.27
CA GLN A 169 -8.24 11.71 -7.93
C GLN A 169 -7.79 12.73 -6.87
N ARG A 170 -6.99 12.29 -5.89
CA ARG A 170 -6.42 13.17 -4.86
C ARG A 170 -5.30 14.06 -5.40
N GLY A 171 -4.75 13.72 -6.58
CA GLY A 171 -3.60 14.42 -7.15
C GLY A 171 -2.27 14.03 -6.48
N ASP A 172 -2.23 12.95 -5.69
CA ASP A 172 -1.02 12.50 -5.02
C ASP A 172 0.04 12.06 -6.05
N LEU A 173 -0.38 11.28 -7.06
CA LEU A 173 0.45 10.90 -8.21
C LEU A 173 -0.35 11.07 -9.49
N PRO A 174 0.20 11.69 -10.53
CA PRO A 174 -0.44 11.71 -11.85
C PRO A 174 -0.44 10.31 -12.47
N LEU A 175 -1.39 10.04 -13.37
CA LEU A 175 -1.59 8.72 -13.95
C LEU A 175 -0.32 8.13 -14.58
N HIS A 176 0.51 8.96 -15.23
CA HIS A 176 1.75 8.50 -15.88
C HIS A 176 2.86 8.15 -14.87
N ASP A 177 2.76 8.65 -13.65
CA ASP A 177 3.68 8.35 -12.54
C ASP A 177 3.17 7.23 -11.62
N LEU A 178 1.93 6.79 -11.81
CA LEU A 178 1.35 5.68 -11.06
C LEU A 178 1.89 4.35 -11.61
N ILE A 179 3.20 4.16 -11.40
CA ILE A 179 3.99 3.00 -11.82
C ILE A 179 4.39 2.21 -10.58
N GLY A 180 4.37 0.90 -10.68
CA GLY A 180 4.65 0.03 -9.54
C GLY A 180 5.09 -1.38 -9.93
N ALA A 181 5.11 -2.26 -8.93
CA ALA A 181 5.43 -3.66 -9.10
C ALA A 181 4.22 -4.45 -9.61
N TYR A 182 4.35 -5.75 -9.69
CA TYR A 182 3.49 -6.58 -10.51
C TYR A 182 2.14 -6.95 -9.85
N ALA A 183 1.95 -6.74 -8.56
CA ALA A 183 0.63 -6.77 -7.92
C ALA A 183 0.08 -5.35 -7.63
N GLY A 184 0.68 -4.32 -8.22
CA GLY A 184 0.29 -2.92 -8.07
C GLY A 184 0.93 -2.22 -6.88
N GLU A 185 1.99 -2.79 -6.31
CA GLU A 185 2.74 -2.18 -5.21
C GLU A 185 3.45 -0.91 -5.69
N ILE A 186 3.35 0.18 -4.89
CA ILE A 186 3.80 1.52 -5.26
C ILE A 186 4.93 1.99 -4.34
N GLY A 187 5.94 2.58 -4.95
CA GLY A 187 6.95 3.39 -4.27
C GLY A 187 8.00 2.60 -3.51
N GLN A 188 8.75 3.35 -2.70
CA GLN A 188 9.99 2.86 -2.09
C GLN A 188 9.77 1.79 -1.00
N THR A 189 8.58 1.72 -0.44
CA THR A 189 8.20 0.70 0.54
C THR A 189 7.05 -0.20 0.07
N GLN A 190 6.79 -0.21 -1.24
CA GLN A 190 5.94 -1.18 -1.92
C GLN A 190 4.52 -1.28 -1.33
N PHE A 191 3.88 -0.13 -1.10
CA PHE A 191 2.51 -0.07 -0.63
C PHE A 191 1.52 -0.49 -1.71
N LEU A 192 0.56 -1.35 -1.36
CA LEU A 192 -0.63 -1.52 -2.20
C LEU A 192 -1.44 -0.21 -2.25
N PRO A 193 -2.18 0.07 -3.34
CA PRO A 193 -2.98 1.29 -3.46
C PRO A 193 -3.91 1.57 -2.29
N SER A 194 -4.59 0.55 -1.75
CA SER A 194 -5.45 0.71 -0.58
C SER A 194 -4.67 1.08 0.70
N SER A 195 -3.47 0.53 0.87
CA SER A 195 -2.58 0.89 1.96
C SER A 195 -2.03 2.32 1.77
N TYR A 196 -1.74 2.72 0.54
CA TYR A 196 -1.34 4.09 0.20
C TYR A 196 -2.41 5.09 0.64
N ILE A 197 -3.68 4.87 0.26
CA ILE A 197 -4.80 5.73 0.64
C ILE A 197 -4.99 5.77 2.17
N LYS A 198 -4.87 4.61 2.82
CA LYS A 198 -5.18 4.47 4.25
C LYS A 198 -4.08 4.99 5.17
N TYR A 199 -2.84 4.77 4.80
CA TYR A 199 -1.69 5.01 5.69
C TYR A 199 -0.73 6.08 5.18
N GLY A 200 -0.90 6.55 3.95
CA GLY A 200 -0.07 7.61 3.37
C GLY A 200 -0.12 8.89 4.20
N VAL A 201 1.03 9.51 4.39
CA VAL A 201 1.21 10.75 5.13
C VAL A 201 2.01 11.72 4.27
N ASP A 202 1.45 12.88 3.98
CA ASP A 202 2.18 14.04 3.48
C ASP A 202 3.03 14.61 4.63
N TYR A 203 4.27 14.18 4.70
CA TYR A 203 5.15 14.53 5.82
C TYR A 203 6.12 15.67 5.50
N ASP A 204 6.31 15.97 4.25
CA ASP A 204 7.03 17.17 3.81
C ASP A 204 6.12 18.41 3.71
N GLY A 205 4.78 18.21 3.75
CA GLY A 205 3.78 19.27 3.83
C GLY A 205 3.53 19.97 2.50
N ASN A 206 3.78 19.29 1.38
CA ASN A 206 3.60 19.86 0.04
C ASN A 206 2.15 19.77 -0.49
N GLY A 207 1.25 19.11 0.25
CA GLY A 207 -0.17 18.92 -0.08
C GLY A 207 -0.48 17.59 -0.78
N HIS A 208 0.52 16.76 -1.00
CA HIS A 208 0.41 15.47 -1.69
C HIS A 208 1.19 14.40 -0.95
N VAL A 209 0.71 13.17 -0.99
CA VAL A 209 1.50 12.03 -0.54
C VAL A 209 2.30 11.50 -1.73
N ASP A 210 3.63 11.38 -1.62
CA ASP A 210 4.47 10.82 -2.66
C ASP A 210 5.38 9.69 -2.14
N LEU A 211 4.89 8.45 -2.19
CA LEU A 211 5.67 7.29 -1.74
C LEU A 211 6.72 6.83 -2.76
N ARG A 212 6.85 7.52 -3.90
CA ARG A 212 7.87 7.22 -4.90
C ARG A 212 9.10 8.10 -4.76
N HIS A 213 8.93 9.40 -4.52
CA HIS A 213 10.02 10.37 -4.60
C HIS A 213 10.26 11.11 -3.29
N SER A 214 9.25 11.26 -2.41
CA SER A 214 9.41 11.94 -1.12
C SER A 214 9.86 10.97 -0.02
N VAL A 215 11.14 11.01 0.34
CA VAL A 215 11.67 10.20 1.47
C VAL A 215 10.94 10.51 2.79
N PRO A 216 10.60 11.76 3.14
CA PRO A 216 9.79 12.04 4.32
C PRO A 216 8.46 11.29 4.34
N ASP A 217 7.73 11.28 3.23
CA ASP A 217 6.43 10.62 3.13
C ASP A 217 6.56 9.10 3.22
N VAL A 218 7.57 8.54 2.54
CA VAL A 218 7.88 7.11 2.58
C VAL A 218 8.11 6.62 4.00
N LEU A 219 8.99 7.29 4.74
CA LEU A 219 9.37 6.87 6.09
C LEU A 219 8.23 7.08 7.10
N ALA A 220 7.53 8.22 7.00
CA ALA A 220 6.40 8.52 7.88
C ALA A 220 5.19 7.61 7.61
N SER A 221 4.87 7.33 6.34
CA SER A 221 3.79 6.41 5.98
C SER A 221 4.08 4.99 6.44
N THR A 222 5.32 4.53 6.33
CA THR A 222 5.75 3.22 6.87
C THR A 222 5.53 3.15 8.38
N ALA A 223 5.94 4.18 9.12
CA ALA A 223 5.73 4.27 10.56
C ALA A 223 4.24 4.36 10.92
N ASN A 224 3.45 5.13 10.14
CA ASN A 224 2.01 5.27 10.35
C ASN A 224 1.25 3.95 10.15
N LEU A 225 1.62 3.15 9.13
CA LEU A 225 1.05 1.83 8.95
C LEU A 225 1.28 0.96 10.18
N LEU A 226 2.51 0.87 10.66
CA LEU A 226 2.83 0.06 11.84
C LEU A 226 2.10 0.55 13.09
N LYS A 227 2.10 1.86 13.35
CA LYS A 227 1.39 2.46 14.49
C LYS A 227 -0.10 2.16 14.45
N THR A 228 -0.73 2.38 13.30
CA THR A 228 -2.18 2.19 13.13
C THR A 228 -2.59 0.73 13.32
N ASN A 229 -1.70 -0.19 13.02
CA ASN A 229 -1.93 -1.62 13.16
C ASN A 229 -1.36 -2.21 14.47
N GLY A 230 -1.20 -1.39 15.50
CA GLY A 230 -0.96 -1.87 16.86
C GLY A 230 0.50 -1.90 17.31
N TRP A 231 1.39 -1.15 16.64
CA TRP A 231 2.76 -0.98 17.12
C TRP A 231 2.78 -0.34 18.51
N GLN A 232 3.44 -0.99 19.44
CA GLN A 232 3.61 -0.54 20.82
C GLN A 232 4.99 0.09 21.00
N ALA A 233 5.03 1.41 21.22
CA ALA A 233 6.26 2.13 21.45
C ALA A 233 7.02 1.61 22.69
N GLY A 234 8.34 1.43 22.56
CA GLY A 234 9.18 0.91 23.62
C GLY A 234 9.06 -0.60 23.89
N ALA A 235 8.09 -1.29 23.31
CA ALA A 235 7.99 -2.74 23.44
C ALA A 235 8.99 -3.46 22.51
N PRO A 236 9.42 -4.69 22.86
CA PRO A 236 10.33 -5.45 22.04
C PRO A 236 9.78 -5.72 20.64
N PHE A 237 10.70 -5.82 19.67
CA PHE A 237 10.41 -6.23 18.30
C PHE A 237 11.21 -7.50 17.96
N THR A 238 10.71 -8.64 18.42
CA THR A 238 11.25 -9.98 18.16
C THR A 238 10.10 -10.96 18.01
N ALA A 239 10.36 -12.15 17.45
CA ALA A 239 9.34 -13.19 17.33
C ALA A 239 8.63 -13.46 18.67
N GLY A 240 7.32 -13.61 18.64
CA GLY A 240 6.48 -13.81 19.83
C GLY A 240 6.03 -12.50 20.53
N THR A 241 6.45 -11.33 20.09
CA THR A 241 6.02 -10.06 20.67
C THR A 241 4.85 -9.45 19.90
N PRO A 242 4.01 -8.58 20.53
CA PRO A 242 2.90 -7.92 19.83
C PRO A 242 3.37 -7.12 18.58
N ASN A 243 4.50 -6.43 18.66
CA ASN A 243 5.04 -5.68 17.52
C ASN A 243 5.35 -6.60 16.32
N PHE A 244 5.80 -7.82 16.58
CA PHE A 244 6.08 -8.81 15.54
C PHE A 244 4.83 -9.53 15.04
N GLU A 245 3.95 -9.98 15.96
CA GLU A 245 2.82 -10.85 15.62
C GLU A 245 1.57 -10.09 15.16
N VAL A 246 1.46 -8.81 15.52
CA VAL A 246 0.31 -7.97 15.15
C VAL A 246 0.74 -6.91 14.15
N ALA A 247 1.47 -5.87 14.57
CA ALA A 247 1.78 -4.73 13.72
C ALA A 247 2.57 -5.10 12.45
N MET A 248 3.64 -5.88 12.60
CA MET A 248 4.47 -6.27 11.46
C MET A 248 3.83 -7.35 10.58
N ARG A 249 2.87 -8.11 11.09
CA ARG A 249 2.09 -9.05 10.28
C ARG A 249 1.20 -8.34 9.27
N GLU A 250 0.67 -7.17 9.62
CA GLU A 250 -0.07 -6.33 8.67
C GLU A 250 0.83 -5.76 7.57
N TRP A 251 2.13 -5.58 7.87
CA TRP A 251 3.12 -5.27 6.85
C TRP A 251 3.35 -6.44 5.90
N ASN A 252 3.65 -7.62 6.45
CA ASN A 252 3.92 -8.80 5.64
C ASN A 252 3.58 -10.09 6.39
N HIS A 253 2.75 -10.94 5.77
CA HIS A 253 2.32 -12.21 6.36
C HIS A 253 3.44 -13.26 6.45
N SER A 254 4.52 -13.14 5.65
CA SER A 254 5.65 -14.07 5.69
C SER A 254 6.46 -13.93 6.98
N GLU A 255 6.47 -14.94 7.81
CA GLU A 255 7.27 -14.96 9.03
C GLU A 255 8.78 -14.86 8.73
N VAL A 256 9.25 -15.53 7.68
CA VAL A 256 10.63 -15.45 7.22
C VAL A 256 11.01 -14.01 6.88
N TYR A 257 10.12 -13.28 6.19
CA TYR A 257 10.33 -11.88 5.86
C TYR A 257 10.36 -11.01 7.11
N ARG A 258 9.40 -11.17 8.03
CA ARG A 258 9.36 -10.42 9.29
C ARG A 258 10.61 -10.66 10.16
N LYS A 259 11.06 -11.90 10.29
CA LYS A 259 12.32 -12.23 10.97
C LYS A 259 13.53 -11.55 10.31
N THR A 260 13.51 -11.42 8.97
CA THR A 260 14.58 -10.71 8.25
C THR A 260 14.56 -9.21 8.53
N ILE A 261 13.37 -8.59 8.68
CA ILE A 261 13.27 -7.19 9.12
C ILE A 261 13.84 -7.03 10.53
N VAL A 262 13.51 -7.95 11.48
CA VAL A 262 14.06 -7.92 12.84
C VAL A 262 15.59 -7.98 12.79
N LEU A 263 16.15 -8.93 12.06
CA LEU A 263 17.61 -9.07 11.93
C LEU A 263 18.26 -7.82 11.34
N MET A 264 17.66 -7.24 10.28
CA MET A 264 18.16 -6.01 9.68
C MET A 264 18.10 -4.85 10.69
N ALA A 265 16.98 -4.67 11.40
CA ALA A 265 16.83 -3.64 12.41
C ALA A 265 17.85 -3.75 13.55
N GLN A 266 18.10 -4.96 14.04
CA GLN A 266 19.15 -5.22 15.03
C GLN A 266 20.54 -4.85 14.50
N ARG A 267 20.86 -5.20 13.27
CA ARG A 267 22.13 -4.80 12.63
C ARG A 267 22.28 -3.30 12.45
N LEU A 268 21.18 -2.57 12.30
CA LEU A 268 21.18 -1.11 12.16
C LEU A 268 21.28 -0.41 13.50
N GLY A 269 20.59 -0.89 14.52
CA GLY A 269 20.57 -0.28 15.86
C GLY A 269 21.87 -0.40 16.67
N GLY A 270 22.85 -1.17 16.18
CA GLY A 270 24.10 -1.40 16.89
C GLY A 270 23.86 -2.29 18.09
N GLY A 271 23.54 -3.58 17.87
CA GLY A 271 23.51 -4.57 18.95
C GLY A 271 24.91 -4.90 19.45
#